data_1e18f5e59fd7b38e6c6197f0a7cffa7d
#
_entry.id   1e18f5e59fd7b38e6c6197f0a7cffa7d
#
_cell.length_a   1.000
_cell.length_b   1.000
_cell.length_c   1.000
_cell.angle_alpha   90.00
_cell.angle_beta   90.00
_cell.angle_gamma   90.00
#
_symmetry.space_group_name_H-M   'P 1'
#
loop_
_entity.id
_entity.type
_entity.pdbx_description
1 polymer ?
#
loop_
_entity_poly.entity_id
_entity_poly.type
_entity_poly.pdbx_seq_one_letter_code
_entity_poly.pdbx_strand_id
1 'polypeptide(L)'
;MLIKKNIINEPLMKKQSNGSKWNGIFYSLSFCLFLLFFSFNTISAQDTSNSKSWKDKIISWKILKKPFDFLQSSNIKQPTAEMSIPVGFTDIEELIRDLQLAGKIAPNNALTIRPLYTNSDITYNKLLNIIDADIENNNQLVSKPNLNISLLPINFTQKLTTHHPYGWNDGAFSLSKGYQFLIGGGVYLQWHKLKIQLRPEFVKTASGNYETSGYWGAVTPSFKKIMPGQSSIRYDLGPLTVAASTENMWWGPGIYNSMLMSNNAPGFLHYSINSNRPINTFAGSFQFQLQAGFLQKDSTQGYENKRLYPAIINNGKRYYNSINVSYQPKFLKNVYFGLTRTFQNYTRLQSSNSNGFVYNYVPVFVAFFKNTYSDDTVKRDQVAAVSARWILPKEKAEMYFEFGFNDAKQNFRDLMMDMAHSSGYVWGFKKLKYINETKYLNFNIEMARLAQTTRYLHRNAGNWYEHSGVIEGYTNLNQIMGGVSGFGNNMQALAVSYHSGWNKLGFIFQHIVQNPYDLVAGINEVGIRSIKWTDYSFGLQTRYHYKKILLSANMEVIKAKNYIWKKDNNPTNLFFYINTIYLW
;
A
#
# COMPACT_ATOMS: atom_id res chain seq x y z
N MET A 1 -59.26 -35.18 -5.54
CA MET A 1 -59.83 -35.09 -6.90
C MET A 1 -58.67 -34.91 -7.89
N LEU A 2 -58.54 -35.91 -8.72
CA LEU A 2 -57.47 -36.10 -9.75
C LEU A 2 -57.56 -35.07 -10.85
N ILE A 3 -56.41 -34.69 -11.47
CA ILE A 3 -56.26 -34.45 -12.91
C ILE A 3 -54.76 -34.26 -13.18
N LYS A 4 -54.13 -35.27 -13.71
CA LYS A 4 -53.61 -35.63 -15.05
C LYS A 4 -52.44 -34.78 -15.59
N LYS A 5 -51.36 -35.52 -15.80
CA LYS A 5 -50.17 -35.29 -16.64
C LYS A 5 -50.51 -34.86 -18.07
N ASN A 6 -49.68 -33.99 -18.64
CA ASN A 6 -49.38 -34.05 -20.07
C ASN A 6 -47.85 -33.92 -20.28
N ILE A 7 -47.31 -34.91 -20.92
CA ILE A 7 -45.96 -35.06 -21.48
C ILE A 7 -46.02 -34.49 -22.88
N ILE A 8 -45.12 -33.53 -23.22
CA ILE A 8 -44.84 -33.19 -24.61
C ILE A 8 -43.33 -33.41 -24.83
N ASN A 9 -43.03 -34.35 -25.72
CA ASN A 9 -41.70 -34.62 -26.26
C ASN A 9 -41.29 -33.51 -27.22
N GLU A 10 -40.06 -33.00 -27.08
CA GLU A 10 -39.37 -32.29 -28.14
C GLU A 10 -37.93 -32.78 -28.36
N PRO A 11 -37.38 -32.67 -29.57
CA PRO A 11 -36.28 -33.52 -30.02
C PRO A 11 -34.91 -32.97 -29.65
N LEU A 12 -33.96 -33.88 -29.44
CA LEU A 12 -32.54 -33.74 -29.26
C LEU A 12 -31.87 -32.90 -30.40
N MET A 13 -31.48 -31.64 -30.08
CA MET A 13 -30.45 -30.94 -30.85
C MET A 13 -29.08 -31.21 -30.23
N LYS A 14 -28.23 -31.84 -31.04
CA LYS A 14 -26.78 -31.97 -30.78
C LYS A 14 -26.15 -30.60 -30.69
N LYS A 15 -25.72 -30.20 -29.51
CA LYS A 15 -24.84 -29.04 -29.28
C LYS A 15 -23.39 -29.52 -29.24
N GLN A 16 -22.64 -29.18 -30.28
CA GLN A 16 -21.19 -29.38 -30.34
C GLN A 16 -20.50 -28.61 -29.18
N SER A 17 -19.62 -29.33 -28.50
CA SER A 17 -18.83 -28.86 -27.37
C SER A 17 -17.70 -27.93 -27.82
N ASN A 18 -17.83 -26.65 -27.56
CA ASN A 18 -16.74 -25.67 -27.54
C ASN A 18 -16.22 -25.39 -26.11
N GLY A 19 -16.26 -26.39 -25.22
CA GLY A 19 -15.89 -26.25 -23.82
C GLY A 19 -14.41 -26.43 -23.46
N SER A 20 -13.53 -26.77 -24.44
CA SER A 20 -12.17 -27.22 -24.10
C SER A 20 -11.09 -26.14 -24.00
N LYS A 21 -11.34 -24.90 -24.48
CA LYS A 21 -10.33 -23.83 -24.43
C LYS A 21 -10.32 -23.01 -23.14
N TRP A 22 -11.43 -22.91 -22.45
CA TRP A 22 -11.51 -22.13 -21.18
C TRP A 22 -11.02 -22.93 -19.97
N ASN A 23 -11.20 -24.23 -19.97
CA ASN A 23 -10.69 -25.08 -18.87
C ASN A 23 -9.16 -25.14 -18.83
N GLY A 24 -8.48 -25.06 -19.97
CA GLY A 24 -7.01 -25.02 -20.01
C GLY A 24 -6.38 -23.75 -19.40
N ILE A 25 -7.06 -22.62 -19.50
CA ILE A 25 -6.58 -21.32 -18.96
C ILE A 25 -6.74 -21.27 -17.44
N PHE A 26 -7.85 -21.80 -16.90
CA PHE A 26 -8.07 -21.90 -15.47
C PHE A 26 -7.10 -22.89 -14.79
N TYR A 27 -6.80 -24.01 -15.42
CA TYR A 27 -5.83 -24.98 -14.91
C TYR A 27 -4.38 -24.46 -14.97
N SER A 28 -4.01 -23.67 -15.98
CA SER A 28 -2.66 -23.10 -16.07
C SER A 28 -2.43 -21.97 -15.06
N LEU A 29 -3.42 -21.11 -14.78
CA LEU A 29 -3.32 -20.09 -13.73
C LEU A 29 -3.28 -20.70 -12.31
N SER A 30 -4.11 -21.72 -12.07
CA SER A 30 -4.07 -22.49 -10.81
C SER A 30 -2.77 -23.26 -10.66
N PHE A 31 -2.20 -23.77 -11.77
CA PHE A 31 -0.95 -24.53 -11.77
C PHE A 31 0.28 -23.63 -11.53
N CYS A 32 0.32 -22.43 -12.10
CA CYS A 32 1.40 -21.47 -11.83
C CYS A 32 1.34 -20.91 -10.40
N LEU A 33 0.15 -20.58 -9.88
CA LEU A 33 -0.04 -20.24 -8.48
C LEU A 33 0.26 -21.45 -7.56
N PHE A 34 -0.09 -22.65 -7.97
CA PHE A 34 0.17 -23.91 -7.27
C PHE A 34 1.66 -24.25 -7.24
N LEU A 35 2.42 -24.03 -8.32
CA LEU A 35 3.87 -24.22 -8.34
C LEU A 35 4.62 -23.21 -7.47
N LEU A 36 4.14 -21.96 -7.38
CA LEU A 36 4.68 -20.97 -6.44
C LEU A 36 4.37 -21.33 -4.97
N PHE A 37 3.26 -22.02 -4.70
CA PHE A 37 2.87 -22.44 -3.36
C PHE A 37 3.40 -23.82 -2.95
N PHE A 38 3.67 -24.74 -3.88
CA PHE A 38 4.00 -26.14 -3.58
C PHE A 38 5.48 -26.49 -3.74
N SER A 39 6.27 -25.74 -4.47
CA SER A 39 7.72 -25.99 -4.58
C SER A 39 8.49 -25.82 -3.25
N PHE A 40 7.84 -25.29 -2.21
CA PHE A 40 8.44 -25.14 -0.87
C PHE A 40 7.90 -26.08 0.20
N ASN A 41 6.91 -26.93 -0.09
CA ASN A 41 6.32 -27.86 0.89
C ASN A 41 6.99 -29.25 0.94
N THR A 42 8.05 -29.50 0.17
CA THR A 42 8.74 -30.82 0.17
C THR A 42 10.02 -30.88 1.01
N ILE A 43 10.25 -29.90 1.90
CA ILE A 43 11.31 -30.00 2.91
C ILE A 43 10.67 -29.88 4.29
N SER A 44 9.96 -30.91 4.70
CA SER A 44 9.56 -31.11 6.08
C SER A 44 9.74 -32.58 6.44
N ALA A 45 10.68 -32.77 7.34
CA ALA A 45 10.80 -33.83 8.35
C ALA A 45 10.69 -35.29 7.88
N GLN A 46 11.81 -35.90 7.92
CA GLN A 46 12.23 -37.17 8.49
C GLN A 46 13.41 -37.71 7.71
N ASP A 47 14.59 -37.55 8.28
CA ASP A 47 15.48 -38.69 8.50
C ASP A 47 16.73 -38.20 9.26
N THR A 48 16.75 -38.57 10.52
CA THR A 48 17.96 -38.67 11.32
C THR A 48 18.61 -40.02 11.00
N SER A 49 19.52 -40.06 10.04
CA SER A 49 20.64 -41.00 9.96
C SER A 49 21.15 -41.05 8.52
N ASN A 50 22.16 -40.30 8.22
CA ASN A 50 23.32 -40.68 7.42
C ASN A 50 24.13 -39.44 7.02
N SER A 51 25.30 -39.35 7.55
CA SER A 51 26.33 -38.37 7.20
C SER A 51 26.79 -38.57 5.76
N LYS A 52 26.18 -37.88 4.81
CA LYS A 52 26.74 -37.73 3.46
C LYS A 52 27.62 -36.47 3.37
N SER A 53 28.77 -36.67 2.82
CA SER A 53 29.86 -35.73 2.64
C SER A 53 29.42 -34.40 2.05
N TRP A 54 30.05 -33.29 2.48
CA TRP A 54 29.89 -31.93 1.94
C TRP A 54 30.09 -31.82 0.42
N LYS A 55 30.76 -32.80 -0.21
CA LYS A 55 30.97 -32.86 -1.67
C LYS A 55 29.66 -33.12 -2.45
N ASP A 56 28.72 -33.87 -1.89
CA ASP A 56 27.44 -34.17 -2.55
C ASP A 56 26.45 -32.98 -2.48
N LYS A 57 26.63 -32.08 -1.50
CA LYS A 57 25.87 -30.81 -1.44
C LYS A 57 26.31 -29.79 -2.49
N ILE A 58 27.59 -29.87 -2.94
CA ILE A 58 28.10 -28.96 -3.99
C ILE A 58 27.55 -29.33 -5.38
N ILE A 59 27.18 -30.58 -5.61
CA ILE A 59 26.58 -31.01 -6.89
C ILE A 59 25.14 -30.51 -7.02
N SER A 60 24.41 -30.40 -5.91
CA SER A 60 23.06 -29.82 -5.92
C SER A 60 23.06 -28.31 -6.24
N TRP A 61 24.14 -27.59 -5.92
CA TRP A 61 24.31 -26.17 -6.29
C TRP A 61 24.52 -25.94 -7.80
N LYS A 62 25.09 -26.91 -8.51
CA LYS A 62 25.25 -26.82 -9.97
C LYS A 62 23.92 -26.96 -10.73
N ILE A 63 22.94 -27.67 -10.16
CA ILE A 63 21.59 -27.79 -10.72
C ILE A 63 20.80 -26.50 -10.52
N LEU A 64 21.07 -25.73 -9.48
CA LEU A 64 20.45 -24.43 -9.22
C LEU A 64 21.06 -23.27 -10.03
N LYS A 65 22.21 -23.46 -10.71
CA LYS A 65 22.78 -22.43 -11.60
C LYS A 65 21.96 -22.21 -12.87
N LYS A 66 21.37 -23.23 -13.45
CA LYS A 66 20.56 -23.10 -14.68
C LYS A 66 19.35 -22.17 -14.60
N PRO A 67 18.59 -22.09 -13.48
CA PRO A 67 17.50 -21.12 -13.39
C PRO A 67 17.94 -19.66 -13.33
N PHE A 68 19.20 -19.38 -12.98
CA PHE A 68 19.72 -18.02 -12.90
C PHE A 68 20.40 -17.52 -14.18
N ASP A 69 20.78 -18.42 -15.09
CA ASP A 69 21.40 -18.04 -16.38
C ASP A 69 20.40 -17.29 -17.30
N PHE A 70 19.10 -17.52 -17.14
CA PHE A 70 18.08 -16.76 -17.87
C PHE A 70 17.98 -15.29 -17.43
N LEU A 71 18.43 -14.95 -16.22
CA LEU A 71 18.52 -13.57 -15.72
C LEU A 71 19.65 -12.78 -16.42
N GLN A 72 20.60 -13.46 -17.07
CA GLN A 72 21.70 -12.83 -17.79
C GLN A 72 21.43 -12.68 -19.30
N SER A 73 20.43 -13.34 -19.87
CA SER A 73 20.28 -13.49 -21.33
C SER A 73 19.47 -12.40 -22.03
N SER A 74 18.99 -11.35 -21.39
CA SER A 74 18.39 -10.23 -22.11
C SER A 74 19.41 -9.13 -22.38
N ASN A 75 19.99 -9.10 -23.58
CA ASN A 75 20.83 -8.02 -24.12
C ASN A 75 20.11 -6.67 -24.29
N ILE A 76 18.89 -6.53 -23.79
CA ILE A 76 18.19 -5.25 -23.72
C ILE A 76 18.69 -4.57 -22.44
N LYS A 77 19.48 -3.51 -22.59
CA LYS A 77 19.80 -2.58 -21.50
C LYS A 77 18.49 -1.98 -20.97
N GLN A 78 17.83 -2.69 -20.05
CA GLN A 78 16.66 -2.10 -19.36
C GLN A 78 17.16 -1.10 -18.32
N PRO A 79 16.46 0.01 -18.17
CA PRO A 79 16.82 1.06 -17.24
C PRO A 79 16.81 0.56 -15.79
N THR A 80 17.89 0.81 -15.07
CA THR A 80 17.96 0.54 -13.64
C THR A 80 17.32 1.67 -12.86
N ALA A 81 16.63 1.34 -11.75
CA ALA A 81 16.06 2.34 -10.84
C ALA A 81 17.16 3.25 -10.26
N GLU A 82 16.96 4.54 -10.28
CA GLU A 82 17.90 5.56 -9.80
C GLU A 82 17.34 6.25 -8.54
N MET A 83 17.06 7.54 -8.64
CA MET A 83 16.51 8.37 -7.57
C MET A 83 15.07 7.99 -7.26
N SER A 84 14.71 7.87 -5.98
CA SER A 84 13.31 7.65 -5.61
C SER A 84 12.49 8.94 -5.66
N ILE A 85 11.24 8.80 -6.09
CA ILE A 85 10.21 9.83 -5.99
C ILE A 85 9.43 9.52 -4.72
N PRO A 86 9.52 10.35 -3.67
CA PRO A 86 8.82 10.09 -2.41
C PRO A 86 7.31 9.90 -2.59
N VAL A 87 6.73 8.95 -1.88
CA VAL A 87 5.28 8.66 -1.93
C VAL A 87 4.43 9.89 -1.59
N GLY A 88 4.94 10.80 -0.77
CA GLY A 88 4.30 12.09 -0.47
C GLY A 88 4.27 13.10 -1.63
N PHE A 89 4.95 12.83 -2.75
CA PHE A 89 4.90 13.66 -3.96
C PHE A 89 3.75 13.21 -4.88
N THR A 90 2.55 13.22 -4.33
CA THR A 90 1.33 12.73 -4.98
C THR A 90 1.06 13.37 -6.33
N ASP A 91 1.43 14.64 -6.51
CA ASP A 91 1.25 15.37 -7.78
C ASP A 91 2.14 14.83 -8.90
N ILE A 92 3.37 14.42 -8.57
CA ILE A 92 4.29 13.82 -9.54
C ILE A 92 3.82 12.39 -9.88
N GLU A 93 3.35 11.64 -8.89
CA GLU A 93 2.75 10.33 -9.11
C GLU A 93 1.48 10.41 -9.97
N GLU A 94 0.61 11.41 -9.72
CA GLU A 94 -0.58 11.68 -10.53
C GLU A 94 -0.20 11.97 -11.99
N LEU A 95 0.81 12.83 -12.20
CA LEU A 95 1.31 13.12 -13.54
C LEU A 95 1.78 11.86 -14.26
N ILE A 96 2.61 11.04 -13.63
CA ILE A 96 3.10 9.79 -14.23
C ILE A 96 1.93 8.87 -14.59
N ARG A 97 0.96 8.76 -13.71
CA ARG A 97 -0.25 7.95 -13.91
C ARG A 97 -1.09 8.45 -15.09
N ASP A 98 -1.29 9.76 -15.18
CA ASP A 98 -2.01 10.40 -16.29
C ASP A 98 -1.29 10.23 -17.63
N LEU A 99 0.04 10.27 -17.64
CA LEU A 99 0.85 10.01 -18.84
C LEU A 99 0.75 8.56 -19.30
N GLN A 100 0.64 7.59 -18.37
CA GLN A 100 0.37 6.18 -18.72
C GLN A 100 -1.02 6.03 -19.36
N LEU A 101 -2.05 6.67 -18.77
CA LEU A 101 -3.42 6.63 -19.31
C LEU A 101 -3.51 7.29 -20.68
N ALA A 102 -2.74 8.35 -20.90
CA ALA A 102 -2.65 9.03 -22.20
C ALA A 102 -1.84 8.26 -23.24
N GLY A 103 -1.18 7.16 -22.86
CA GLY A 103 -0.29 6.39 -23.74
C GLY A 103 1.03 7.11 -24.06
N LYS A 104 1.37 8.18 -23.34
CA LYS A 104 2.61 8.96 -23.52
C LYS A 104 3.82 8.31 -22.83
N ILE A 105 3.58 7.47 -21.86
CA ILE A 105 4.58 6.63 -21.18
C ILE A 105 4.12 5.19 -21.27
N ALA A 106 5.04 4.28 -21.62
CA ALA A 106 4.73 2.87 -21.63
C ALA A 106 4.29 2.38 -20.25
N PRO A 107 3.23 1.58 -20.15
CA PRO A 107 2.75 1.05 -18.87
C PRO A 107 3.64 -0.10 -18.37
N ASN A 108 4.97 0.13 -18.31
CA ASN A 108 5.92 -0.88 -17.86
C ASN A 108 5.96 -1.01 -16.32
N ASN A 109 5.36 -0.05 -15.62
CA ASN A 109 5.27 -0.02 -14.17
C ASN A 109 3.80 -0.11 -13.75
N ALA A 110 3.49 -1.09 -12.92
CA ALA A 110 2.14 -1.30 -12.39
C ALA A 110 1.63 -0.15 -11.50
N LEU A 111 2.51 0.70 -10.97
CA LEU A 111 2.23 1.65 -9.89
C LEU A 111 1.64 1.00 -8.63
N THR A 112 1.86 -0.30 -8.46
CA THR A 112 1.41 -1.08 -7.31
C THR A 112 2.50 -1.26 -6.26
N ILE A 113 3.75 -0.87 -6.58
CA ILE A 113 4.89 -0.83 -5.68
C ILE A 113 5.50 0.57 -5.78
N ARG A 114 5.42 1.34 -4.72
CA ARG A 114 5.97 2.70 -4.59
C ARG A 114 6.86 2.78 -3.34
N PRO A 115 7.90 3.60 -3.25
CA PRO A 115 8.18 4.75 -4.11
C PRO A 115 8.53 4.35 -5.54
N LEU A 116 8.20 5.24 -6.47
CA LEU A 116 8.66 5.13 -7.86
C LEU A 116 10.12 5.57 -7.93
N TYR A 117 10.83 5.01 -8.90
CA TYR A 117 12.23 5.40 -9.14
C TYR A 117 12.37 6.00 -10.54
N THR A 118 13.16 7.06 -10.65
CA THR A 118 13.60 7.53 -11.96
C THR A 118 14.44 6.44 -12.63
N ASN A 119 14.35 6.37 -13.95
CA ASN A 119 15.07 5.41 -14.77
C ASN A 119 15.27 6.01 -16.17
N SER A 120 15.85 5.29 -17.13
CA SER A 120 16.07 5.82 -18.49
C SER A 120 14.77 6.17 -19.23
N ASP A 121 13.63 5.59 -18.86
CA ASP A 121 12.34 5.88 -19.47
C ASP A 121 11.70 7.13 -18.87
N ILE A 122 11.86 7.31 -17.55
CA ILE A 122 11.36 8.44 -16.78
C ILE A 122 12.53 9.06 -16.02
N THR A 123 13.38 9.83 -16.71
CA THR A 123 14.46 10.57 -16.08
C THR A 123 13.92 11.80 -15.35
N TYR A 124 14.69 12.30 -14.37
CA TYR A 124 14.35 13.57 -13.71
C TYR A 124 14.17 14.70 -14.72
N ASN A 125 15.06 14.82 -15.71
CA ASN A 125 14.97 15.81 -16.78
C ASN A 125 13.70 15.66 -17.62
N LYS A 126 13.28 14.43 -17.96
CA LYS A 126 12.02 14.23 -18.69
C LYS A 126 10.82 14.70 -17.87
N LEU A 127 10.81 14.45 -16.56
CA LEU A 127 9.74 14.93 -15.68
C LEU A 127 9.71 16.46 -15.65
N LEU A 128 10.87 17.12 -15.51
CA LEU A 128 10.96 18.58 -15.55
C LEU A 128 10.43 19.13 -16.87
N ASN A 129 10.89 18.62 -18.01
CA ASN A 129 10.44 19.05 -19.33
C ASN A 129 8.94 18.85 -19.59
N ILE A 130 8.32 17.85 -18.93
CA ILE A 130 6.87 17.64 -18.99
C ILE A 130 6.13 18.68 -18.15
N ILE A 131 6.74 19.11 -17.02
CA ILE A 131 6.17 20.17 -16.16
C ILE A 131 6.27 21.49 -16.89
N ASP A 132 7.46 21.84 -17.33
CA ASP A 132 7.77 23.04 -18.11
C ASP A 132 9.10 22.83 -18.86
N ALA A 133 9.10 23.06 -20.18
CA ALA A 133 10.28 22.91 -21.02
C ALA A 133 11.39 23.91 -20.71
N ASP A 134 11.04 25.05 -20.10
CA ASP A 134 11.97 26.11 -19.74
C ASP A 134 12.66 25.91 -18.39
N ILE A 135 12.32 24.86 -17.65
CA ILE A 135 12.98 24.54 -16.39
C ILE A 135 14.36 23.93 -16.67
N GLU A 136 15.40 24.73 -16.45
CA GLU A 136 16.77 24.21 -16.45
C GLU A 136 17.05 23.32 -15.24
N ASN A 137 17.60 22.14 -15.51
CA ASN A 137 18.02 21.24 -14.46
C ASN A 137 19.43 21.53 -13.99
N ASN A 138 19.57 22.07 -12.79
CA ASN A 138 20.83 22.38 -12.14
C ASN A 138 21.07 21.50 -10.89
N ASN A 139 20.39 20.37 -10.79
CA ASN A 139 20.47 19.51 -9.61
C ASN A 139 21.78 18.69 -9.52
N GLN A 140 22.54 18.60 -10.61
CA GLN A 140 23.72 17.75 -10.70
C GLN A 140 24.97 18.45 -10.17
N LEU A 141 25.55 17.94 -9.07
CA LEU A 141 26.78 18.46 -8.46
C LEU A 141 28.03 17.80 -9.04
N VAL A 142 27.97 16.50 -9.29
CA VAL A 142 29.08 15.72 -9.87
C VAL A 142 28.53 14.77 -10.91
N SER A 143 29.15 14.75 -12.09
CA SER A 143 28.83 13.82 -13.17
C SER A 143 30.12 13.24 -13.71
N LYS A 144 30.46 12.04 -13.26
CA LYS A 144 31.59 11.23 -13.74
C LYS A 144 31.09 9.85 -14.14
N PRO A 145 31.79 9.11 -15.00
CA PRO A 145 31.30 7.81 -15.49
C PRO A 145 30.79 6.83 -14.42
N ASN A 146 31.38 6.89 -13.23
CA ASN A 146 31.07 5.95 -12.14
C ASN A 146 30.57 6.65 -10.87
N LEU A 147 30.45 7.98 -10.88
CA LEU A 147 30.03 8.76 -9.72
C LEU A 147 29.09 9.88 -10.16
N ASN A 148 27.86 9.81 -9.69
CA ASN A 148 26.86 10.87 -9.86
C ASN A 148 26.41 11.36 -8.49
N ILE A 149 26.44 12.67 -8.27
CA ILE A 149 25.91 13.30 -7.05
C ILE A 149 24.92 14.37 -7.50
N SER A 150 23.69 14.28 -7.00
CA SER A 150 22.62 15.21 -7.35
C SER A 150 21.88 15.72 -6.11
N LEU A 151 21.42 16.97 -6.17
CA LEU A 151 20.54 17.53 -5.17
C LEU A 151 19.12 16.97 -5.36
N LEU A 152 18.45 16.67 -4.26
CA LEU A 152 17.06 16.30 -4.26
C LEU A 152 16.18 17.54 -4.11
N PRO A 153 14.98 17.59 -4.69
CA PRO A 153 14.04 18.67 -4.50
C PRO A 153 13.78 18.93 -3.01
N ILE A 154 13.71 20.20 -2.63
CA ILE A 154 13.32 20.60 -1.27
C ILE A 154 11.81 20.74 -1.25
N ASN A 155 11.14 20.12 -0.27
CA ASN A 155 9.73 20.36 -0.02
C ASN A 155 9.51 21.08 1.31
N PHE A 156 8.56 21.99 1.30
CA PHE A 156 7.98 22.60 2.49
C PHE A 156 6.49 22.35 2.47
N THR A 157 6.05 21.49 3.38
CA THR A 157 4.65 21.06 3.48
C THR A 157 4.04 21.63 4.73
N GLN A 158 2.84 22.21 4.63
CA GLN A 158 2.12 22.85 5.71
C GLN A 158 0.72 22.23 5.82
N LYS A 159 0.26 22.03 7.05
CA LYS A 159 -1.04 21.47 7.36
C LYS A 159 -1.68 22.26 8.51
N LEU A 160 -2.97 22.56 8.37
CA LEU A 160 -3.76 23.22 9.40
C LEU A 160 -5.14 22.56 9.52
N THR A 161 -5.54 22.27 10.75
CA THR A 161 -6.91 21.85 11.08
C THR A 161 -7.47 22.71 12.20
N THR A 162 -8.76 23.07 12.12
CA THR A 162 -9.33 24.08 13.04
C THR A 162 -10.08 23.48 14.22
N HIS A 163 -10.78 22.35 14.05
CA HIS A 163 -11.61 21.78 15.11
C HIS A 163 -11.02 20.50 15.70
N HIS A 164 -10.67 19.51 14.84
CA HIS A 164 -10.13 18.21 15.24
C HIS A 164 -9.11 17.73 14.21
N PRO A 165 -8.26 16.73 14.54
CA PRO A 165 -7.33 16.15 13.58
C PRO A 165 -8.04 15.67 12.34
N TYR A 166 -7.50 16.01 11.17
CA TYR A 166 -7.98 15.58 9.87
C TYR A 166 -6.83 15.50 8.88
N GLY A 167 -7.06 14.79 7.78
CA GLY A 167 -6.04 14.53 6.77
C GLY A 167 -5.33 13.19 6.98
N TRP A 168 -4.84 12.66 5.89
CA TRP A 168 -4.18 11.37 5.78
C TRP A 168 -3.22 11.37 4.59
N ASN A 169 -2.43 10.30 4.44
CA ASN A 169 -1.36 10.19 3.45
C ASN A 169 -0.34 11.34 3.53
N ASP A 170 -0.10 11.82 4.72
CA ASP A 170 0.76 12.96 5.01
C ASP A 170 2.06 12.58 5.77
N GLY A 171 2.34 11.27 5.85
CA GLY A 171 3.62 10.71 6.28
C GLY A 171 3.98 11.01 7.72
N ALA A 172 4.97 11.87 7.88
CA ALA A 172 5.54 12.16 9.18
C ALA A 172 4.73 13.15 10.05
N PHE A 173 3.61 13.68 9.55
CA PHE A 173 2.70 14.50 10.37
C PHE A 173 1.98 13.64 11.42
N SER A 174 1.64 14.25 12.54
CA SER A 174 0.84 13.60 13.56
C SER A 174 -0.65 13.87 13.42
N LEU A 175 -1.46 13.02 14.02
CA LEU A 175 -2.91 13.24 14.18
C LEU A 175 -3.14 14.29 15.27
N SER A 176 -2.90 15.57 14.96
CA SER A 176 -3.11 16.69 15.90
C SER A 176 -3.90 17.82 15.26
N LYS A 177 -4.59 18.60 16.10
CA LYS A 177 -5.26 19.84 15.73
C LYS A 177 -4.28 20.99 15.68
N GLY A 178 -4.45 21.92 14.76
CA GLY A 178 -3.66 23.14 14.63
C GLY A 178 -2.65 23.09 13.50
N TYR A 179 -1.70 24.02 13.53
CA TYR A 179 -0.72 24.20 12.46
C TYR A 179 0.48 23.27 12.65
N GLN A 180 0.83 22.59 11.58
CA GLN A 180 2.00 21.71 11.48
C GLN A 180 2.77 22.02 10.20
N PHE A 181 4.07 21.75 10.20
CA PHE A 181 4.85 21.81 8.98
C PHE A 181 5.96 20.75 8.94
N LEU A 182 6.35 20.41 7.71
CA LEU A 182 7.42 19.48 7.39
C LEU A 182 8.35 20.12 6.35
N ILE A 183 9.64 19.99 6.56
CA ILE A 183 10.67 20.35 5.59
C ILE A 183 11.49 19.11 5.27
N GLY A 184 11.60 18.76 3.99
CA GLY A 184 12.43 17.67 3.50
C GLY A 184 13.31 18.10 2.35
N GLY A 185 14.45 17.46 2.21
CA GLY A 185 15.40 17.72 1.13
C GLY A 185 16.70 16.98 1.38
N GLY A 186 17.60 16.92 0.38
CA GLY A 186 18.81 16.16 0.58
C GLY A 186 19.63 15.93 -0.68
N VAL A 187 20.34 14.81 -0.70
CA VAL A 187 21.27 14.46 -1.77
C VAL A 187 21.08 13.00 -2.20
N TYR A 188 21.31 12.75 -3.46
CA TYR A 188 21.42 11.45 -4.06
C TYR A 188 22.84 11.23 -4.56
N LEU A 189 23.42 10.07 -4.21
CA LEU A 189 24.73 9.64 -4.65
C LEU A 189 24.61 8.27 -5.31
N GLN A 190 25.18 8.14 -6.48
CA GLN A 190 25.38 6.86 -7.15
C GLN A 190 26.87 6.64 -7.40
N TRP A 191 27.38 5.55 -6.89
CA TRP A 191 28.74 5.09 -7.11
C TRP A 191 28.70 3.64 -7.61
N HIS A 192 28.97 3.46 -8.90
CA HIS A 192 28.77 2.17 -9.57
C HIS A 192 27.36 1.59 -9.31
N LYS A 193 27.29 0.47 -8.58
CA LYS A 193 26.05 -0.24 -8.20
C LYS A 193 25.48 0.22 -6.86
N LEU A 194 26.26 1.00 -6.11
CA LEU A 194 25.82 1.56 -4.83
C LEU A 194 25.07 2.86 -5.06
N LYS A 195 23.90 2.98 -4.47
CA LYS A 195 23.02 4.14 -4.53
C LYS A 195 22.64 4.54 -3.12
N ILE A 196 22.90 5.78 -2.76
CA ILE A 196 22.59 6.35 -1.44
C ILE A 196 21.71 7.57 -1.65
N GLN A 197 20.54 7.55 -1.08
CA GLN A 197 19.64 8.69 -0.99
C GLN A 197 19.55 9.12 0.46
N LEU A 198 19.97 10.33 0.78
CA LEU A 198 19.81 10.94 2.10
C LEU A 198 18.82 12.07 1.98
N ARG A 199 17.62 11.88 2.53
CA ARG A 199 16.53 12.84 2.51
C ARG A 199 15.83 12.88 3.87
N PRO A 200 16.49 13.49 4.88
CA PRO A 200 15.88 13.67 6.19
C PRO A 200 14.68 14.61 6.11
N GLU A 201 13.78 14.47 7.09
CA GLU A 201 12.58 15.29 7.26
C GLU A 201 12.57 15.93 8.64
N PHE A 202 12.44 17.26 8.68
CA PHE A 202 12.18 18.01 9.90
C PHE A 202 10.68 18.24 10.02
N VAL A 203 10.09 17.81 11.12
CA VAL A 203 8.65 17.94 11.38
C VAL A 203 8.43 18.72 12.67
N LYS A 204 7.54 19.71 12.59
CA LYS A 204 6.99 20.39 13.75
C LYS A 204 5.48 20.24 13.75
N THR A 205 4.94 19.73 14.86
CA THR A 205 3.50 19.57 15.04
C THR A 205 2.97 20.54 16.09
N ALA A 206 1.72 20.93 15.94
CA ALA A 206 1.00 21.67 16.97
C ALA A 206 0.42 20.71 18.02
N SER A 207 0.01 21.28 19.16
CA SER A 207 -0.79 20.60 20.17
C SER A 207 -2.02 21.48 20.43
N GLY A 208 -3.11 21.16 19.76
CA GLY A 208 -4.40 21.81 19.99
C GLY A 208 -5.32 20.90 20.79
N ASN A 209 -5.99 21.42 21.81
CA ASN A 209 -7.02 20.68 22.50
C ASN A 209 -8.21 20.45 21.58
N TYR A 210 -8.74 19.22 21.57
CA TYR A 210 -9.96 18.84 20.87
C TYR A 210 -10.71 17.79 21.67
N GLU A 211 -11.99 17.69 21.42
CA GLU A 211 -12.83 16.71 22.10
C GLU A 211 -12.45 15.29 21.62
N THR A 212 -12.17 14.41 22.57
CA THR A 212 -11.82 13.01 22.32
C THR A 212 -12.88 12.10 22.93
N SER A 213 -13.11 10.94 22.36
CA SER A 213 -13.78 9.86 23.06
C SER A 213 -12.73 9.04 23.80
N GLY A 214 -13.08 8.35 24.86
CA GLY A 214 -12.17 7.42 25.55
C GLY A 214 -11.64 6.29 24.64
N TYR A 215 -12.09 6.23 23.40
CA TYR A 215 -11.73 5.25 22.35
C TYR A 215 -11.00 5.87 21.17
N TRP A 216 -11.18 7.16 20.94
CA TRP A 216 -10.67 7.81 19.74
C TRP A 216 -10.03 9.14 20.10
N GLY A 217 -8.78 9.23 19.75
CA GLY A 217 -7.99 10.44 19.91
C GLY A 217 -7.50 10.64 21.33
N ALA A 218 -6.22 10.82 21.47
CA ALA A 218 -5.62 11.48 22.62
C ALA A 218 -5.02 12.78 22.10
N VAL A 219 -5.04 13.80 22.92
CA VAL A 219 -4.36 15.05 22.61
C VAL A 219 -2.88 14.75 22.41
N THR A 220 -2.41 14.89 21.18
CA THR A 220 -1.01 14.67 20.84
C THR A 220 -0.22 15.91 21.29
N PRO A 221 0.78 15.78 22.16
CA PRO A 221 1.63 16.91 22.52
C PRO A 221 2.37 17.44 21.30
N SER A 222 2.66 18.75 21.28
CA SER A 222 3.50 19.31 20.22
C SER A 222 4.90 18.71 20.29
N PHE A 223 5.47 18.42 19.15
CA PHE A 223 6.85 17.95 19.08
C PHE A 223 7.60 18.58 17.89
N LYS A 224 8.91 18.54 18.00
CA LYS A 224 9.84 18.83 16.91
C LYS A 224 10.76 17.63 16.79
N LYS A 225 10.78 17.00 15.61
CA LYS A 225 11.62 15.82 15.35
C LYS A 225 12.36 15.97 14.03
N ILE A 226 13.60 15.47 13.98
CA ILE A 226 14.29 15.17 12.72
C ILE A 226 14.20 13.68 12.54
N MET A 227 13.64 13.26 11.42
CA MET A 227 13.48 11.87 11.04
C MET A 227 14.43 11.54 9.89
N PRO A 228 14.91 10.28 9.75
CA PRO A 228 15.67 9.87 8.58
C PRO A 228 14.90 10.10 7.28
N GLY A 229 13.57 10.14 7.36
CA GLY A 229 12.66 10.49 6.26
C GLY A 229 12.79 9.54 5.08
N GLN A 230 12.86 10.09 3.88
CA GLN A 230 12.87 9.34 2.63
C GLN A 230 14.31 8.94 2.25
N SER A 231 15.02 8.26 3.16
CA SER A 231 16.44 7.88 3.01
C SER A 231 16.61 6.39 2.75
N SER A 232 17.58 6.04 1.88
CA SER A 232 17.87 4.65 1.55
C SER A 232 19.32 4.44 1.12
N ILE A 233 19.83 3.23 1.38
CA ILE A 233 21.08 2.70 0.85
C ILE A 233 20.71 1.46 0.05
N ARG A 234 21.04 1.41 -1.24
CA ARG A 234 20.67 0.36 -2.18
C ARG A 234 21.89 -0.14 -2.93
N TYR A 235 21.95 -1.45 -3.13
CA TYR A 235 22.99 -2.08 -3.93
C TYR A 235 22.37 -3.01 -4.98
N ASP A 236 22.70 -2.75 -6.26
CA ASP A 236 22.11 -3.48 -7.38
C ASP A 236 22.88 -4.76 -7.70
N LEU A 237 22.17 -5.88 -7.71
CA LEU A 237 22.64 -7.22 -8.06
C LEU A 237 21.92 -7.70 -9.33
N GLY A 238 22.25 -7.08 -10.48
CA GLY A 238 21.55 -7.34 -11.74
C GLY A 238 20.10 -6.84 -11.71
N PRO A 239 19.07 -7.71 -11.87
CA PRO A 239 17.67 -7.30 -11.81
C PRO A 239 17.13 -7.13 -10.39
N LEU A 240 17.93 -7.46 -9.39
CA LEU A 240 17.60 -7.38 -7.97
C LEU A 240 18.33 -6.22 -7.30
N THR A 241 17.73 -5.69 -6.24
CA THR A 241 18.36 -4.72 -5.34
C THR A 241 18.21 -5.20 -3.91
N VAL A 242 19.27 -5.08 -3.14
CA VAL A 242 19.26 -5.21 -1.68
C VAL A 242 19.31 -3.81 -1.09
N ALA A 243 18.47 -3.51 -0.12
CA ALA A 243 18.41 -2.18 0.45
C ALA A 243 18.18 -2.16 1.96
N ALA A 244 18.66 -1.08 2.58
CA ALA A 244 18.22 -0.60 3.88
C ALA A 244 17.58 0.78 3.69
N SER A 245 16.34 0.97 4.14
CA SER A 245 15.57 2.17 3.85
C SER A 245 14.68 2.59 5.01
N THR A 246 14.39 3.88 5.07
CA THR A 246 13.33 4.48 5.91
C THR A 246 12.26 5.16 5.07
N GLU A 247 12.28 4.97 3.75
CA GLU A 247 11.31 5.56 2.83
C GLU A 247 9.89 5.08 3.15
N ASN A 248 8.93 5.98 2.98
CA ASN A 248 7.53 5.61 2.97
C ASN A 248 7.23 4.74 1.74
N MET A 249 6.28 3.85 1.90
CA MET A 249 5.89 2.91 0.86
C MET A 249 4.40 3.00 0.59
N TRP A 250 4.01 2.60 -0.63
CA TRP A 250 2.62 2.43 -0.99
C TRP A 250 2.47 1.16 -1.83
N TRP A 251 1.62 0.24 -1.39
CA TRP A 251 1.40 -1.04 -2.06
C TRP A 251 -0.04 -1.21 -2.48
N GLY A 252 -0.25 -1.25 -3.76
CA GLY A 252 -1.57 -1.35 -4.36
C GLY A 252 -1.83 -0.26 -5.39
N PRO A 253 -2.84 -0.44 -6.23
CA PRO A 253 -3.17 0.47 -7.32
C PRO A 253 -3.98 1.68 -6.88
N GLY A 254 -4.46 1.73 -5.65
CA GLY A 254 -5.31 2.80 -5.13
C GLY A 254 -4.66 4.18 -5.23
N ILE A 255 -5.49 5.22 -5.23
CA ILE A 255 -5.07 6.63 -5.32
C ILE A 255 -5.18 7.31 -3.96
N TYR A 256 -6.30 7.12 -3.28
CA TYR A 256 -6.54 7.67 -1.93
C TYR A 256 -6.32 6.61 -0.85
N ASN A 257 -6.54 5.33 -1.18
CA ASN A 257 -6.42 4.22 -0.25
C ASN A 257 -5.51 3.13 -0.78
N SER A 258 -4.77 2.50 0.13
CA SER A 258 -4.11 1.22 -0.07
C SER A 258 -4.36 0.37 1.16
N MET A 259 -4.73 -0.87 0.98
CA MET A 259 -5.17 -1.71 2.10
C MET A 259 -4.05 -2.05 3.08
N LEU A 260 -2.80 -2.26 2.62
CA LEU A 260 -1.73 -2.74 3.49
C LEU A 260 -0.63 -1.72 3.76
N MET A 261 -0.28 -0.89 2.78
CA MET A 261 0.81 0.08 2.94
C MET A 261 0.46 1.34 2.17
N SER A 262 0.35 2.45 2.89
CA SER A 262 0.07 3.79 2.36
C SER A 262 1.04 4.82 2.95
N ASN A 263 0.89 6.09 2.58
CA ASN A 263 1.64 7.19 3.20
C ASN A 263 0.99 7.72 4.50
N ASN A 264 0.16 6.93 5.14
CA ASN A 264 -0.60 7.36 6.32
C ASN A 264 0.23 7.34 7.61
N ALA A 265 1.26 6.49 7.67
CA ALA A 265 2.23 6.46 8.76
C ALA A 265 3.62 6.87 8.25
N PRO A 266 4.49 7.40 9.13
CA PRO A 266 5.89 7.61 8.78
C PRO A 266 6.58 6.33 8.32
N GLY A 267 7.59 6.44 7.46
CA GLY A 267 8.45 5.32 7.11
C GLY A 267 9.21 4.79 8.34
N PHE A 268 9.61 3.53 8.26
CA PHE A 268 10.36 2.84 9.32
C PHE A 268 11.58 2.14 8.74
N LEU A 269 12.58 1.92 9.58
CA LEU A 269 13.77 1.18 9.14
C LEU A 269 13.39 -0.24 8.73
N HIS A 270 13.62 -0.55 7.47
CA HIS A 270 13.41 -1.87 6.89
C HIS A 270 14.56 -2.25 5.96
N TYR A 271 14.77 -3.54 5.85
CA TYR A 271 15.68 -4.16 4.91
C TYR A 271 14.85 -4.85 3.84
N SER A 272 15.24 -4.73 2.59
CA SER A 272 14.48 -5.30 1.48
C SER A 272 15.34 -6.00 0.43
N ILE A 273 14.73 -6.97 -0.23
CA ILE A 273 15.18 -7.53 -1.49
C ILE A 273 14.05 -7.30 -2.48
N ASN A 274 14.32 -6.55 -3.53
CA ASN A 274 13.30 -6.19 -4.51
C ASN A 274 13.82 -6.25 -5.95
N SER A 275 12.90 -6.40 -6.89
CA SER A 275 13.22 -6.18 -8.30
C SER A 275 13.41 -4.68 -8.55
N ASN A 276 14.54 -4.29 -9.18
CA ASN A 276 14.79 -2.91 -9.58
C ASN A 276 14.18 -2.52 -10.93
N ARG A 277 13.59 -3.49 -11.61
CA ARG A 277 12.88 -3.39 -12.89
C ARG A 277 11.94 -4.58 -13.06
N PRO A 278 10.96 -4.54 -13.98
CA PRO A 278 10.17 -5.72 -14.30
C PRO A 278 11.07 -6.87 -14.80
N ILE A 279 10.89 -8.05 -14.22
CA ILE A 279 11.58 -9.27 -14.61
C ILE A 279 10.71 -9.99 -15.64
N ASN A 280 11.15 -9.99 -16.90
CA ASN A 280 10.42 -10.62 -17.98
C ASN A 280 10.65 -12.13 -17.98
N THR A 281 9.55 -12.88 -18.09
CA THR A 281 9.54 -14.34 -18.20
C THR A 281 8.72 -14.78 -19.41
N PHE A 282 8.68 -16.07 -19.68
CA PHE A 282 7.83 -16.63 -20.75
C PHE A 282 6.32 -16.40 -20.48
N ALA A 283 5.91 -16.33 -19.21
CA ALA A 283 4.52 -16.15 -18.80
C ALA A 283 4.09 -14.67 -18.72
N GLY A 284 5.04 -13.76 -18.58
CA GLY A 284 4.79 -12.34 -18.41
C GLY A 284 5.89 -11.66 -17.61
N SER A 285 5.62 -10.48 -17.05
CA SER A 285 6.58 -9.73 -16.27
C SER A 285 6.19 -9.68 -14.79
N PHE A 286 7.18 -9.75 -13.90
CA PHE A 286 7.02 -9.71 -12.45
C PHE A 286 7.81 -8.56 -11.85
N GLN A 287 7.24 -7.95 -10.83
CA GLN A 287 7.93 -7.07 -9.89
C GLN A 287 7.63 -7.57 -8.48
N PHE A 288 8.58 -7.47 -7.58
CA PHE A 288 8.36 -7.85 -6.19
C PHE A 288 9.19 -7.01 -5.23
N GLN A 289 8.73 -6.95 -3.99
CA GLN A 289 9.46 -6.42 -2.86
C GLN A 289 9.20 -7.32 -1.66
N LEU A 290 10.27 -7.91 -1.13
CA LEU A 290 10.28 -8.64 0.14
C LEU A 290 11.00 -7.77 1.16
N GLN A 291 10.42 -7.60 2.34
CA GLN A 291 11.04 -6.75 3.36
C GLN A 291 10.83 -7.27 4.77
N ALA A 292 11.76 -6.86 5.63
CA ALA A 292 11.73 -7.09 7.06
C ALA A 292 12.18 -5.83 7.79
N GLY A 293 11.57 -5.51 8.93
CA GLY A 293 11.89 -4.31 9.68
C GLY A 293 11.30 -4.30 11.07
N PHE A 294 11.37 -3.15 11.72
CA PHE A 294 10.87 -2.99 13.08
C PHE A 294 9.93 -1.79 13.16
N LEU A 295 8.70 -2.05 13.59
CA LEU A 295 7.72 -1.01 13.83
C LEU A 295 7.94 -0.39 15.21
N GLN A 296 7.72 0.91 15.27
CA GLN A 296 7.93 1.71 16.47
C GLN A 296 6.59 2.09 17.10
N LYS A 297 6.62 2.24 18.42
CA LYS A 297 5.58 2.87 19.21
C LYS A 297 6.02 4.29 19.56
N ASP A 298 5.14 5.25 19.45
CA ASP A 298 5.37 6.59 19.98
C ASP A 298 4.69 6.70 21.36
N SER A 299 5.48 6.77 22.40
CA SER A 299 4.99 6.91 23.78
C SER A 299 4.34 8.27 24.06
N THR A 300 4.56 9.26 23.18
CA THR A 300 4.00 10.60 23.30
C THR A 300 2.68 10.77 22.58
N GLN A 301 2.33 9.86 21.67
CA GLN A 301 1.09 9.89 20.92
C GLN A 301 0.14 8.82 21.45
N GLY A 302 -1.01 9.25 21.93
CA GLY A 302 -1.86 8.43 22.75
C GLY A 302 -2.95 7.67 22.02
N TYR A 303 -2.69 6.90 20.96
CA TYR A 303 -3.64 5.89 20.53
C TYR A 303 -3.16 4.51 21.00
N GLU A 304 -3.75 4.04 22.10
CA GLU A 304 -3.59 2.66 22.53
C GLU A 304 -4.99 2.07 22.74
N ASN A 305 -5.22 0.90 22.23
CA ASN A 305 -6.42 0.13 22.55
C ASN A 305 -6.29 -0.48 23.97
N LYS A 306 -6.11 0.39 24.97
CA LYS A 306 -5.89 0.01 26.38
C LYS A 306 -7.04 -0.78 26.99
N ARG A 307 -8.25 -0.68 26.40
CA ARG A 307 -9.44 -1.32 26.97
C ARG A 307 -9.56 -2.79 26.63
N LEU A 308 -9.16 -3.20 25.43
CA LEU A 308 -9.33 -4.59 25.00
C LEU A 308 -8.36 -5.53 25.70
N TYR A 309 -7.12 -5.07 25.97
CA TYR A 309 -6.05 -5.95 26.46
C TYR A 309 -5.13 -5.26 27.46
N PRO A 310 -5.63 -4.89 28.67
CA PRO A 310 -4.83 -4.15 29.65
C PRO A 310 -3.62 -4.91 30.18
N ALA A 311 -3.62 -6.24 30.08
CA ALA A 311 -2.56 -7.09 30.62
C ALA A 311 -1.33 -7.24 29.71
N ILE A 312 -1.38 -6.75 28.45
CA ILE A 312 -0.30 -6.93 27.47
C ILE A 312 0.52 -5.63 27.31
N ILE A 313 0.57 -4.80 28.32
CA ILE A 313 1.30 -3.53 28.27
C ILE A 313 2.81 -3.80 28.19
N ASN A 314 3.48 -3.16 27.24
CA ASN A 314 4.94 -3.13 27.08
C ASN A 314 5.61 -4.41 26.54
N ASN A 315 5.18 -4.90 25.40
CA ASN A 315 5.73 -6.11 24.78
C ASN A 315 6.99 -5.89 23.92
N GLY A 316 7.58 -4.71 23.94
CA GLY A 316 8.83 -4.43 23.24
C GLY A 316 8.65 -4.05 21.76
N LYS A 317 9.73 -4.18 20.99
CA LYS A 317 9.74 -3.88 19.56
C LYS A 317 8.88 -4.87 18.79
N ARG A 318 8.17 -4.39 17.77
CA ARG A 318 7.40 -5.22 16.85
C ARG A 318 8.24 -5.51 15.62
N TYR A 319 8.43 -6.79 15.33
CA TYR A 319 9.00 -7.25 14.09
C TYR A 319 7.94 -7.22 12.99
N TYR A 320 8.32 -6.78 11.82
CA TYR A 320 7.49 -6.69 10.62
C TYR A 320 8.14 -7.43 9.47
N ASN A 321 7.38 -8.26 8.78
CA ASN A 321 7.81 -8.95 7.57
C ASN A 321 6.69 -8.91 6.53
N SER A 322 7.04 -8.68 5.27
CA SER A 322 6.04 -8.49 4.23
C SER A 322 6.58 -8.79 2.83
N ILE A 323 5.67 -9.16 1.94
CA ILE A 323 5.92 -9.35 0.52
C ILE A 323 4.84 -8.68 -0.30
N ASN A 324 5.24 -7.99 -1.35
CA ASN A 324 4.38 -7.54 -2.44
C ASN A 324 4.89 -8.10 -3.76
N VAL A 325 4.00 -8.68 -4.55
CA VAL A 325 4.29 -9.18 -5.89
C VAL A 325 3.30 -8.56 -6.86
N SER A 326 3.80 -8.02 -7.96
CA SER A 326 2.99 -7.53 -9.08
C SER A 326 3.31 -8.36 -10.33
N TYR A 327 2.29 -8.81 -11.01
CA TYR A 327 2.39 -9.67 -12.19
C TYR A 327 1.57 -9.13 -13.35
N GLN A 328 2.20 -9.00 -14.50
CA GLN A 328 1.56 -8.66 -15.76
C GLN A 328 1.62 -9.88 -16.70
N PRO A 329 0.50 -10.56 -16.98
CA PRO A 329 0.46 -11.67 -17.92
C PRO A 329 0.83 -11.23 -19.34
N LYS A 330 1.57 -12.05 -20.06
CA LYS A 330 1.97 -11.76 -21.43
C LYS A 330 0.77 -11.64 -22.40
N PHE A 331 -0.30 -12.38 -22.12
CA PHE A 331 -1.52 -12.42 -22.95
C PHE A 331 -2.55 -11.34 -22.58
N LEU A 332 -2.40 -10.68 -21.41
CA LEU A 332 -3.26 -9.58 -20.96
C LEU A 332 -2.45 -8.29 -20.85
N LYS A 333 -2.29 -7.61 -21.98
CA LYS A 333 -1.59 -6.31 -22.00
C LYS A 333 -2.31 -5.30 -21.13
N ASN A 334 -1.55 -4.52 -20.36
CA ASN A 334 -2.04 -3.44 -19.49
C ASN A 334 -2.92 -3.90 -18.31
N VAL A 335 -2.94 -5.19 -17.98
CA VAL A 335 -3.58 -5.73 -16.79
C VAL A 335 -2.50 -6.21 -15.84
N TYR A 336 -2.56 -5.73 -14.61
CA TYR A 336 -1.63 -6.08 -13.53
C TYR A 336 -2.40 -6.72 -12.39
N PHE A 337 -1.88 -7.83 -11.89
CA PHE A 337 -2.36 -8.48 -10.67
C PHE A 337 -1.34 -8.27 -9.56
N GLY A 338 -1.80 -8.06 -8.36
CA GLY A 338 -0.97 -7.91 -7.18
C GLY A 338 -1.33 -8.92 -6.09
N LEU A 339 -0.33 -9.32 -5.34
CA LEU A 339 -0.47 -10.08 -4.10
C LEU A 339 0.39 -9.42 -3.04
N THR A 340 -0.23 -9.04 -1.93
CA THR A 340 0.47 -8.45 -0.79
C THR A 340 0.12 -9.25 0.46
N ARG A 341 1.14 -9.56 1.25
CA ARG A 341 0.98 -10.25 2.54
C ARG A 341 1.93 -9.68 3.56
N THR A 342 1.45 -9.42 4.75
CA THR A 342 2.21 -8.82 5.83
C THR A 342 2.00 -9.57 7.14
N PHE A 343 3.04 -9.56 7.98
CA PHE A 343 3.01 -10.08 9.33
C PHE A 343 3.66 -9.10 10.30
N GLN A 344 3.10 -9.01 11.48
CA GLN A 344 3.76 -8.36 12.61
C GLN A 344 3.58 -9.17 13.88
N ASN A 345 4.55 -9.09 14.77
CA ASN A 345 4.50 -9.68 16.10
C ASN A 345 5.55 -9.06 17.02
N TYR A 346 5.41 -9.25 18.32
CA TYR A 346 6.42 -8.79 19.26
C TYR A 346 7.68 -9.66 19.20
N THR A 347 8.86 -9.03 19.13
CA THR A 347 10.15 -9.73 19.07
C THR A 347 10.40 -10.65 20.27
N ARG A 348 9.87 -10.29 21.44
CA ARG A 348 9.95 -11.10 22.65
C ARG A 348 9.29 -12.48 22.48
N LEU A 349 8.23 -12.56 21.71
CA LEU A 349 7.52 -13.82 21.48
C LEU A 349 8.22 -14.72 20.45
N GLN A 350 9.08 -14.14 19.60
CA GLN A 350 9.85 -14.93 18.61
C GLN A 350 10.93 -15.80 19.27
N SER A 351 11.59 -15.29 20.30
CA SER A 351 12.71 -15.98 20.94
C SER A 351 12.32 -17.24 21.72
N SER A 352 11.04 -17.41 22.03
CA SER A 352 10.51 -18.56 22.78
C SER A 352 10.08 -19.72 21.88
N ASN A 353 10.22 -19.58 20.55
CA ASN A 353 9.67 -20.55 19.62
C ASN A 353 10.74 -21.28 18.82
N SER A 354 10.77 -22.62 18.92
CA SER A 354 11.73 -23.50 18.24
C SER A 354 11.43 -23.76 16.76
N ASN A 355 10.38 -23.16 16.19
CA ASN A 355 9.84 -23.48 14.86
C ASN A 355 10.70 -23.06 13.65
N GLY A 356 11.95 -22.69 13.85
CA GLY A 356 12.90 -22.43 12.77
C GLY A 356 12.88 -21.01 12.18
N PHE A 357 13.90 -20.73 11.35
CA PHE A 357 14.16 -19.40 10.80
C PHE A 357 13.02 -18.83 9.95
N VAL A 358 12.48 -19.65 9.03
CA VAL A 358 11.41 -19.19 8.10
C VAL A 358 10.16 -18.80 8.87
N TYR A 359 9.77 -19.61 9.85
CA TYR A 359 8.59 -19.36 10.66
C TYR A 359 8.71 -18.06 11.48
N ASN A 360 9.88 -17.79 12.04
CA ASN A 360 10.10 -16.66 12.92
C ASN A 360 10.41 -15.35 12.17
N TYR A 361 11.19 -15.42 11.08
CA TYR A 361 11.76 -14.22 10.44
C TYR A 361 11.25 -13.97 9.02
N VAL A 362 10.68 -14.97 8.34
CA VAL A 362 10.12 -14.80 6.99
C VAL A 362 8.73 -15.44 6.88
N PRO A 363 7.82 -15.13 7.83
CA PRO A 363 6.50 -15.77 7.92
C PRO A 363 5.62 -15.56 6.69
N VAL A 364 5.94 -14.63 5.81
CA VAL A 364 5.21 -14.43 4.53
C VAL A 364 5.23 -15.66 3.64
N PHE A 365 6.18 -16.59 3.82
CA PHE A 365 6.28 -17.86 3.11
C PHE A 365 5.64 -19.04 3.87
N VAL A 366 5.14 -18.84 5.08
CA VAL A 366 4.38 -19.87 5.80
C VAL A 366 3.02 -20.06 5.12
N ALA A 367 2.45 -21.26 5.20
CA ALA A 367 1.16 -21.58 4.58
C ALA A 367 0.08 -20.55 4.93
N PHE A 368 -0.78 -20.22 3.96
CA PHE A 368 -1.84 -19.22 4.13
C PHE A 368 -2.91 -19.71 5.12
N PHE A 369 -3.23 -21.00 5.09
CA PHE A 369 -4.19 -21.61 6.00
C PHE A 369 -3.49 -22.21 7.22
N LYS A 370 -4.08 -22.02 8.39
CA LYS A 370 -3.60 -22.61 9.65
C LYS A 370 -4.12 -24.05 9.75
N ASN A 371 -3.24 -25.00 9.99
CA ASN A 371 -3.66 -26.39 10.18
C ASN A 371 -4.30 -26.65 11.55
N THR A 372 -3.98 -25.85 12.59
CA THR A 372 -4.50 -25.98 13.95
C THR A 372 -4.60 -24.63 14.66
N TYR A 373 -5.61 -24.46 15.51
CA TYR A 373 -5.83 -23.26 16.33
C TYR A 373 -4.77 -23.06 17.42
N SER A 374 -4.11 -24.15 17.84
CA SER A 374 -3.25 -24.15 19.03
C SER A 374 -1.84 -23.60 18.80
N ASP A 375 -1.41 -23.43 17.55
CA ASP A 375 0.02 -23.25 17.25
C ASP A 375 0.47 -21.80 17.11
N ASP A 376 -0.40 -20.80 17.31
CA ASP A 376 0.03 -19.40 17.25
C ASP A 376 0.49 -18.89 18.63
N THR A 377 1.50 -19.53 19.19
CA THR A 377 2.15 -19.10 20.44
C THR A 377 2.81 -17.72 20.30
N VAL A 378 3.09 -17.29 19.06
CA VAL A 378 3.73 -16.01 18.73
C VAL A 378 2.70 -14.88 18.56
N LYS A 379 1.41 -15.19 18.53
CA LYS A 379 0.31 -14.22 18.36
C LYS A 379 0.55 -13.23 17.21
N ARG A 380 0.86 -13.77 16.02
CA ARG A 380 1.13 -12.96 14.85
C ARG A 380 -0.14 -12.34 14.30
N ASP A 381 -0.08 -11.07 14.01
CA ASP A 381 -1.06 -10.37 13.19
C ASP A 381 -0.70 -10.53 11.70
N GLN A 382 -1.67 -10.91 10.89
CA GLN A 382 -1.53 -11.09 9.46
C GLN A 382 -2.57 -10.28 8.71
N VAL A 383 -2.12 -9.49 7.73
CA VAL A 383 -3.01 -8.84 6.76
C VAL A 383 -2.57 -9.25 5.36
N ALA A 384 -3.53 -9.59 4.51
CA ALA A 384 -3.24 -9.99 3.13
C ALA A 384 -4.27 -9.41 2.16
N ALA A 385 -3.84 -9.05 0.96
CA ALA A 385 -4.71 -8.57 -0.10
C ALA A 385 -4.23 -9.03 -1.48
N VAL A 386 -5.18 -9.20 -2.38
CA VAL A 386 -4.97 -9.30 -3.82
C VAL A 386 -5.42 -8.01 -4.48
N SER A 387 -4.81 -7.64 -5.58
CA SER A 387 -5.18 -6.45 -6.33
C SER A 387 -5.19 -6.70 -7.83
N ALA A 388 -5.93 -5.87 -8.53
CA ALA A 388 -5.91 -5.81 -9.99
C ALA A 388 -5.93 -4.35 -10.45
N ARG A 389 -5.18 -4.03 -11.50
CA ARG A 389 -5.21 -2.74 -12.19
C ARG A 389 -5.31 -2.98 -13.69
N TRP A 390 -6.30 -2.41 -14.32
CA TRP A 390 -6.50 -2.48 -15.76
C TRP A 390 -6.41 -1.09 -16.36
N ILE A 391 -5.40 -0.87 -17.19
CA ILE A 391 -5.18 0.39 -17.91
C ILE A 391 -5.78 0.24 -19.31
N LEU A 392 -6.58 1.21 -19.73
CA LEU A 392 -7.26 1.31 -21.02
C LEU A 392 -6.74 2.54 -21.77
N PRO A 393 -5.56 2.51 -22.43
CA PRO A 393 -4.94 3.72 -23.00
C PRO A 393 -5.76 4.33 -24.13
N LYS A 394 -6.46 3.52 -24.94
CA LYS A 394 -7.37 4.01 -25.99
C LYS A 394 -8.49 4.86 -25.40
N GLU A 395 -9.03 4.41 -24.28
CA GLU A 395 -10.11 5.08 -23.55
C GLU A 395 -9.58 6.14 -22.57
N LYS A 396 -8.25 6.23 -22.38
CA LYS A 396 -7.60 7.08 -21.39
C LYS A 396 -8.24 6.90 -19.99
N ALA A 397 -8.45 5.66 -19.63
CA ALA A 397 -9.12 5.26 -18.41
C ALA A 397 -8.40 4.11 -17.72
N GLU A 398 -8.69 3.91 -16.46
CA GLU A 398 -8.28 2.73 -15.70
C GLU A 398 -9.35 2.34 -14.69
N MET A 399 -9.32 1.07 -14.35
CA MET A 399 -10.06 0.50 -13.23
C MET A 399 -9.07 -0.24 -12.34
N TYR A 400 -9.31 -0.20 -11.04
CA TYR A 400 -8.49 -0.94 -10.09
C TYR A 400 -9.33 -1.44 -8.92
N PHE A 401 -8.81 -2.50 -8.30
CA PHE A 401 -9.46 -3.18 -7.21
C PHE A 401 -8.43 -3.78 -6.26
N GLU A 402 -8.67 -3.69 -4.96
CA GLU A 402 -7.97 -4.43 -3.92
C GLU A 402 -9.02 -5.17 -3.08
N PHE A 403 -8.73 -6.42 -2.73
CA PHE A 403 -9.56 -7.22 -1.85
C PHE A 403 -8.67 -7.96 -0.86
N GLY A 404 -8.97 -7.86 0.42
CA GLY A 404 -8.10 -8.42 1.43
C GLY A 404 -8.82 -8.89 2.69
N PHE A 405 -8.03 -9.47 3.59
CA PHE A 405 -8.47 -10.00 4.87
C PHE A 405 -7.56 -9.48 6.00
N ASN A 406 -8.19 -9.06 7.09
CA ASN A 406 -7.52 -8.58 8.31
C ASN A 406 -7.29 -9.71 9.29
N ASP A 407 -7.03 -10.90 8.87
CA ASP A 407 -6.58 -12.05 9.65
C ASP A 407 -6.47 -13.27 8.73
N ALA A 408 -5.83 -14.33 9.24
CA ALA A 408 -5.73 -15.59 8.54
C ALA A 408 -7.07 -16.32 8.52
N LYS A 409 -7.42 -16.92 7.38
CA LYS A 409 -8.47 -17.93 7.32
C LYS A 409 -7.92 -19.27 7.80
N GLN A 410 -8.77 -20.07 8.47
CA GLN A 410 -8.34 -21.37 8.98
C GLN A 410 -8.04 -22.38 7.87
N ASN A 411 -8.94 -22.45 6.89
CA ASN A 411 -8.83 -23.35 5.76
C ASN A 411 -9.70 -22.84 4.60
N PHE A 412 -9.65 -23.54 3.48
CA PHE A 412 -10.41 -23.18 2.28
C PHE A 412 -11.92 -23.22 2.52
N ARG A 413 -12.41 -24.14 3.36
CA ARG A 413 -13.83 -24.21 3.72
C ARG A 413 -14.27 -22.97 4.50
N ASP A 414 -13.50 -22.53 5.49
CA ASP A 414 -13.75 -21.29 6.24
C ASP A 414 -13.80 -20.06 5.30
N LEU A 415 -12.90 -20.02 4.33
CA LEU A 415 -12.90 -18.97 3.32
C LEU A 415 -14.18 -18.98 2.46
N MET A 416 -14.63 -20.15 2.03
CA MET A 416 -15.80 -20.27 1.15
C MET A 416 -17.13 -20.08 1.89
N MET A 417 -17.21 -20.49 3.15
CA MET A 417 -18.42 -20.37 3.95
C MET A 417 -18.71 -18.94 4.37
N ASP A 418 -17.69 -18.15 4.69
CA ASP A 418 -17.84 -16.73 5.03
C ASP A 418 -16.69 -15.90 4.45
N MET A 419 -16.75 -15.66 3.15
CA MET A 419 -15.79 -14.80 2.47
C MET A 419 -15.83 -13.37 2.99
N ALA A 420 -16.98 -12.91 3.51
CA ALA A 420 -17.15 -11.57 4.02
C ALA A 420 -16.47 -11.37 5.39
N HIS A 421 -16.20 -12.44 6.14
CA HIS A 421 -15.57 -12.36 7.45
C HIS A 421 -14.17 -11.75 7.35
N SER A 422 -13.88 -10.71 8.13
CA SER A 422 -12.62 -9.92 8.12
C SER A 422 -12.21 -9.36 6.75
N SER A 423 -13.09 -9.38 5.77
CA SER A 423 -12.78 -8.85 4.43
C SER A 423 -12.88 -7.33 4.37
N GLY A 424 -12.10 -6.75 3.48
CA GLY A 424 -12.19 -5.35 3.06
C GLY A 424 -11.90 -5.22 1.57
N TYR A 425 -12.23 -4.08 1.00
CA TYR A 425 -11.90 -3.80 -0.40
C TYR A 425 -11.69 -2.31 -0.65
N VAL A 426 -10.88 -2.03 -1.68
CA VAL A 426 -10.76 -0.74 -2.34
C VAL A 426 -11.13 -0.95 -3.80
N TRP A 427 -11.96 -0.09 -4.35
CA TRP A 427 -12.30 -0.07 -5.76
C TRP A 427 -12.22 1.35 -6.29
N GLY A 428 -11.67 1.53 -7.51
CA GLY A 428 -11.60 2.84 -8.12
C GLY A 428 -11.64 2.81 -9.63
N PHE A 429 -12.00 3.98 -10.16
CA PHE A 429 -12.06 4.26 -11.60
C PHE A 429 -11.52 5.66 -11.85
N LYS A 430 -10.69 5.81 -12.88
CA LYS A 430 -10.15 7.09 -13.34
C LYS A 430 -10.33 7.23 -14.84
N LYS A 431 -10.71 8.42 -15.30
CA LYS A 431 -10.92 8.75 -16.74
C LYS A 431 -10.36 10.14 -17.04
N LEU A 432 -9.59 10.22 -18.12
CA LEU A 432 -9.14 11.50 -18.67
C LEU A 432 -9.95 11.80 -19.94
N LYS A 433 -10.51 13.02 -20.01
CA LYS A 433 -11.19 13.55 -21.20
C LYS A 433 -10.38 14.73 -21.72
N TYR A 434 -9.62 14.51 -22.78
CA TYR A 434 -8.82 15.57 -23.41
C TYR A 434 -9.71 16.57 -24.15
N ILE A 435 -9.40 17.85 -24.00
CA ILE A 435 -9.98 18.98 -24.72
C ILE A 435 -9.05 19.32 -25.88
N ASN A 436 -7.73 19.32 -25.62
CA ASN A 436 -6.67 19.40 -26.61
C ASN A 436 -5.43 18.64 -26.11
N GLU A 437 -4.26 18.79 -26.74
CA GLU A 437 -3.04 18.03 -26.41
C GLU A 437 -2.55 18.22 -24.96
N THR A 438 -2.77 19.40 -24.37
CA THR A 438 -2.28 19.79 -23.05
C THR A 438 -3.39 19.96 -22.01
N LYS A 439 -4.65 20.16 -22.43
CA LYS A 439 -5.79 20.43 -21.56
C LYS A 439 -6.73 19.25 -21.49
N TYR A 440 -7.06 18.81 -20.28
CA TYR A 440 -7.98 17.69 -20.07
C TYR A 440 -8.74 17.81 -18.75
N LEU A 441 -9.88 17.12 -18.69
CA LEU A 441 -10.62 16.86 -17.47
C LEU A 441 -10.21 15.48 -16.93
N ASN A 442 -10.02 15.40 -15.62
CA ASN A 442 -9.72 14.18 -14.90
C ASN A 442 -10.91 13.87 -13.95
N PHE A 443 -11.50 12.70 -14.12
CA PHE A 443 -12.55 12.17 -13.24
C PHE A 443 -11.98 11.00 -12.47
N ASN A 444 -12.13 11.02 -11.16
CA ASN A 444 -11.66 9.97 -10.28
C ASN A 444 -12.72 9.65 -9.24
N ILE A 445 -13.03 8.37 -9.09
CA ILE A 445 -13.89 7.85 -8.03
C ILE A 445 -13.18 6.69 -7.34
N GLU A 446 -13.20 6.68 -6.01
CA GLU A 446 -12.64 5.58 -5.22
C GLU A 446 -13.54 5.29 -4.02
N MET A 447 -13.69 4.01 -3.72
CA MET A 447 -14.41 3.52 -2.55
C MET A 447 -13.52 2.56 -1.77
N ALA A 448 -13.46 2.74 -0.46
CA ALA A 448 -12.83 1.82 0.47
C ALA A 448 -13.85 1.36 1.52
N ARG A 449 -13.92 0.05 1.74
CA ARG A 449 -14.71 -0.54 2.81
C ARG A 449 -13.81 -1.39 3.69
N LEU A 450 -13.60 -0.92 4.92
CA LEU A 450 -12.82 -1.60 5.94
C LEU A 450 -13.63 -1.83 7.23
N ALA A 451 -14.89 -1.41 7.25
CA ALA A 451 -15.78 -1.69 8.37
C ALA A 451 -16.03 -3.19 8.51
N GLN A 452 -16.08 -3.64 9.74
CA GLN A 452 -16.48 -4.99 10.08
C GLN A 452 -17.79 -5.38 9.37
N THR A 453 -17.87 -6.62 8.92
CA THR A 453 -19.10 -7.13 8.30
C THR A 453 -20.20 -7.34 9.34
N THR A 454 -21.45 -7.09 8.96
CA THR A 454 -22.61 -7.25 9.85
C THR A 454 -23.07 -8.71 10.02
N ARG A 455 -22.45 -9.66 9.33
CA ARG A 455 -22.78 -11.07 9.45
C ARG A 455 -22.05 -11.68 10.64
N TYR A 456 -22.83 -12.00 11.68
CA TYR A 456 -22.32 -12.65 12.91
C TYR A 456 -22.51 -14.16 12.90
N LEU A 457 -22.73 -14.78 11.73
CA LEU A 457 -23.13 -16.18 11.62
C LEU A 457 -22.12 -17.16 12.22
N HIS A 458 -20.84 -16.79 12.28
CA HIS A 458 -19.80 -17.71 12.74
C HIS A 458 -18.94 -17.15 13.87
N ARG A 459 -18.46 -15.93 13.73
CA ARG A 459 -17.59 -15.28 14.71
C ARG A 459 -17.44 -13.79 14.42
N ASN A 460 -17.06 -13.04 15.46
CA ASN A 460 -16.69 -11.65 15.31
C ASN A 460 -15.36 -11.51 14.55
N ALA A 461 -15.33 -10.63 13.54
CA ALA A 461 -14.13 -10.36 12.74
C ALA A 461 -13.16 -9.34 13.36
N GLY A 462 -13.63 -8.54 14.32
CA GLY A 462 -12.91 -7.35 14.76
C GLY A 462 -12.86 -6.25 13.69
N ASN A 463 -12.26 -5.12 14.03
CA ASN A 463 -12.03 -4.02 13.10
C ASN A 463 -10.77 -4.26 12.27
N TRP A 464 -10.73 -3.75 11.05
CA TRP A 464 -9.50 -3.71 10.27
C TRP A 464 -8.41 -2.96 11.02
N TYR A 465 -7.20 -3.52 10.99
CA TYR A 465 -5.96 -3.07 11.63
C TYR A 465 -5.90 -3.25 13.14
N GLU A 466 -6.94 -3.79 13.78
CA GLU A 466 -6.91 -4.21 15.18
C GLU A 466 -6.58 -5.69 15.28
N HIS A 467 -5.81 -6.07 16.31
CA HIS A 467 -5.48 -7.47 16.58
C HIS A 467 -5.35 -7.74 18.08
N SER A 468 -5.87 -8.87 18.55
CA SER A 468 -5.87 -9.23 19.98
C SER A 468 -4.48 -9.50 20.56
N GLY A 469 -3.57 -9.97 19.74
CA GLY A 469 -2.18 -10.27 20.13
C GLY A 469 -1.20 -9.12 19.94
N VAL A 470 -1.56 -8.09 19.16
CA VAL A 470 -0.74 -6.91 18.89
C VAL A 470 -1.57 -5.66 19.19
N ILE A 471 -1.47 -5.17 20.43
CA ILE A 471 -2.38 -4.15 20.96
C ILE A 471 -2.29 -2.78 20.27
N GLU A 472 -1.14 -2.44 19.68
CA GLU A 472 -0.99 -1.22 18.89
C GLU A 472 -1.68 -1.32 17.54
N GLY A 473 -2.12 -2.52 17.15
CA GLY A 473 -2.68 -2.78 15.84
C GLY A 473 -1.66 -2.64 14.71
N TYR A 474 -2.14 -2.57 13.47
CA TYR A 474 -1.33 -2.45 12.27
C TYR A 474 -0.85 -0.99 12.07
N THR A 475 0.08 -0.56 12.91
CA THR A 475 0.52 0.85 13.00
C THR A 475 2.04 0.98 13.04
N ASN A 476 2.55 2.16 12.63
CA ASN A 476 3.89 2.63 12.97
C ASN A 476 3.79 4.01 13.60
N LEU A 477 4.51 4.26 14.71
CA LEU A 477 4.41 5.49 15.50
C LEU A 477 2.94 5.87 15.81
N ASN A 478 2.13 4.86 16.15
CA ASN A 478 0.70 4.94 16.46
C ASN A 478 -0.18 5.44 15.31
N GLN A 479 0.34 5.46 14.07
CA GLN A 479 -0.42 5.78 12.87
C GLN A 479 -0.62 4.52 12.02
N ILE A 480 -1.81 4.34 11.46
CA ILE A 480 -2.17 3.19 10.64
C ILE A 480 -1.31 3.16 9.38
N MET A 481 -0.73 2.01 9.05
CA MET A 481 0.10 1.86 7.86
C MET A 481 -0.71 1.61 6.58
N GLY A 482 -1.95 1.16 6.71
CA GLY A 482 -2.83 0.82 5.60
C GLY A 482 -3.80 1.93 5.23
N GLY A 483 -5.05 1.57 4.96
CA GLY A 483 -6.06 2.46 4.38
C GLY A 483 -6.27 3.78 5.12
N VAL A 484 -6.50 4.79 4.34
CA VAL A 484 -6.70 6.18 4.74
C VAL A 484 -7.79 6.36 5.77
N SER A 485 -8.86 5.59 5.62
CA SER A 485 -10.06 5.72 6.42
C SER A 485 -9.92 5.32 7.90
N GLY A 486 -8.76 4.75 8.30
CA GLY A 486 -8.51 4.40 9.70
C GLY A 486 -9.05 3.02 10.11
N PHE A 487 -9.13 2.79 11.44
CA PHE A 487 -9.60 1.52 11.99
C PHE A 487 -11.07 1.26 11.65
N GLY A 488 -11.32 0.27 10.79
CA GLY A 488 -12.68 -0.15 10.45
C GLY A 488 -13.55 0.91 9.78
N ASN A 489 -13.00 1.92 9.15
CA ASN A 489 -13.75 2.98 8.50
C ASN A 489 -14.17 2.61 7.07
N ASN A 490 -15.17 3.32 6.56
CA ASN A 490 -15.53 3.28 5.14
C ASN A 490 -15.37 4.67 4.53
N MET A 491 -14.92 4.74 3.26
CA MET A 491 -14.71 5.99 2.55
C MET A 491 -15.22 5.90 1.12
N GLN A 492 -15.83 6.97 0.64
CA GLN A 492 -16.09 7.24 -0.77
C GLN A 492 -15.49 8.59 -1.12
N ALA A 493 -14.77 8.65 -2.25
CA ALA A 493 -14.18 9.87 -2.78
C ALA A 493 -14.58 10.06 -4.24
N LEU A 494 -14.94 11.28 -4.61
CA LEU A 494 -15.19 11.71 -5.98
C LEU A 494 -14.38 12.97 -6.23
N ALA A 495 -13.52 12.97 -7.25
CA ALA A 495 -12.78 14.15 -7.64
C ALA A 495 -12.94 14.43 -9.13
N VAL A 496 -13.07 15.71 -9.44
CA VAL A 496 -13.13 16.23 -10.82
C VAL A 496 -12.16 17.40 -10.90
N SER A 497 -11.24 17.34 -11.86
CA SER A 497 -10.25 18.40 -12.03
C SER A 497 -10.00 18.74 -13.50
N TYR A 498 -9.76 20.00 -13.75
CA TYR A 498 -9.27 20.54 -15.01
C TYR A 498 -7.76 20.68 -14.93
N HIS A 499 -7.08 20.18 -15.95
CA HIS A 499 -5.64 20.25 -16.08
C HIS A 499 -5.26 21.04 -17.33
N SER A 500 -4.21 21.86 -17.22
CA SER A 500 -3.56 22.55 -18.32
C SER A 500 -2.04 22.39 -18.15
N GLY A 501 -1.47 21.40 -18.83
CA GLY A 501 -0.11 20.94 -18.55
C GLY A 501 0.02 20.45 -17.11
N TRP A 502 0.96 21.03 -16.36
CA TRP A 502 1.12 20.76 -14.92
C TRP A 502 0.01 21.36 -14.07
N ASN A 503 -0.52 22.52 -14.48
CA ASN A 503 -1.49 23.25 -13.65
C ASN A 503 -2.81 22.48 -13.51
N LYS A 504 -3.40 22.53 -12.31
CA LYS A 504 -4.63 21.82 -11.94
C LYS A 504 -5.54 22.75 -11.15
N LEU A 505 -6.83 22.67 -11.43
CA LEU A 505 -7.90 23.17 -10.58
C LEU A 505 -8.96 22.09 -10.48
N GLY A 506 -9.32 21.68 -9.28
CA GLY A 506 -10.25 20.58 -9.08
C GLY A 506 -11.04 20.68 -7.80
N PHE A 507 -12.11 19.89 -7.77
CA PHE A 507 -12.97 19.69 -6.62
C PHE A 507 -12.88 18.24 -6.17
N ILE A 508 -12.92 18.02 -4.87
CA ILE A 508 -13.04 16.71 -4.25
C ILE A 508 -14.19 16.69 -3.27
N PHE A 509 -14.96 15.62 -3.32
CA PHE A 509 -15.97 15.30 -2.31
C PHE A 509 -15.58 13.98 -1.66
N GLN A 510 -15.68 13.92 -0.32
CA GLN A 510 -15.43 12.70 0.43
C GLN A 510 -16.55 12.48 1.45
N HIS A 511 -16.92 11.21 1.59
CA HIS A 511 -17.85 10.73 2.59
C HIS A 511 -17.17 9.61 3.37
N ILE A 512 -16.97 9.83 4.68
CA ILE A 512 -16.29 8.89 5.56
C ILE A 512 -17.23 8.51 6.69
N VAL A 513 -17.46 7.21 6.86
CA VAL A 513 -18.16 6.66 8.02
C VAL A 513 -17.13 6.08 8.97
N GLN A 514 -17.00 6.70 10.14
CA GLN A 514 -15.99 6.38 11.14
C GLN A 514 -16.43 5.17 11.95
N ASN A 515 -15.70 4.07 11.81
CA ASN A 515 -15.88 2.82 12.57
C ASN A 515 -17.36 2.52 12.97
N PRO A 516 -18.22 2.15 12.01
CA PRO A 516 -19.65 2.01 12.28
C PRO A 516 -20.04 0.79 13.14
N TYR A 517 -19.09 -0.14 13.34
CA TYR A 517 -19.34 -1.43 14.01
C TYR A 517 -18.29 -1.73 15.07
N ASP A 518 -18.18 -0.88 16.09
CA ASP A 518 -17.26 -1.12 17.19
C ASP A 518 -17.93 -1.93 18.31
N LEU A 519 -17.42 -3.13 18.55
CA LEU A 519 -17.91 -4.03 19.59
C LEU A 519 -17.50 -3.64 21.00
N VAL A 520 -16.43 -2.85 21.13
CA VAL A 520 -15.79 -2.57 22.41
C VAL A 520 -16.42 -1.37 23.13
N ALA A 521 -17.17 -0.58 22.40
CA ALA A 521 -17.74 0.66 22.94
C ALA A 521 -18.91 0.48 23.93
N GLY A 522 -19.04 -0.67 24.58
CA GLY A 522 -20.08 -0.94 25.58
C GLY A 522 -21.49 -0.87 25.02
N ILE A 523 -21.64 -1.26 23.78
CA ILE A 523 -22.87 -1.15 23.03
C ILE A 523 -23.49 -2.53 22.93
N ASN A 524 -24.78 -2.52 23.11
CA ASN A 524 -25.72 -3.62 22.97
C ASN A 524 -25.14 -4.89 22.35
N GLU A 525 -25.60 -6.01 22.76
CA GLU A 525 -25.22 -7.38 22.36
C GLU A 525 -25.05 -7.61 20.84
N VAL A 526 -25.39 -6.64 20.00
CA VAL A 526 -25.39 -6.70 18.53
C VAL A 526 -24.19 -5.99 17.88
N GLY A 527 -23.34 -5.29 18.63
CA GLY A 527 -22.12 -4.66 18.10
C GLY A 527 -22.30 -3.55 17.06
N ILE A 528 -23.52 -3.08 16.85
CA ILE A 528 -23.82 -1.97 15.93
C ILE A 528 -23.95 -0.70 16.73
N ARG A 529 -23.18 0.33 16.38
CA ARG A 529 -23.37 1.65 16.95
C ARG A 529 -24.72 2.21 16.47
N SER A 530 -25.60 2.53 17.40
CA SER A 530 -26.87 3.19 17.11
C SER A 530 -26.66 4.59 16.52
N ILE A 531 -25.59 5.27 16.92
CA ILE A 531 -25.20 6.60 16.45
C ILE A 531 -23.93 6.46 15.62
N LYS A 532 -24.00 6.85 14.34
CA LYS A 532 -22.89 6.81 13.41
C LYS A 532 -22.22 8.18 13.31
N TRP A 533 -20.92 8.22 13.51
CA TRP A 533 -20.13 9.39 13.14
C TRP A 533 -19.83 9.34 11.65
N THR A 534 -20.18 10.43 10.94
CA THR A 534 -19.98 10.55 9.50
C THR A 534 -19.39 11.92 9.18
N ASP A 535 -18.35 11.94 8.36
CA ASP A 535 -17.76 13.18 7.86
C ASP A 535 -18.08 13.36 6.38
N TYR A 536 -18.58 14.54 6.03
CA TYR A 536 -18.76 15.00 4.66
C TYR A 536 -17.74 16.10 4.40
N SER A 537 -16.83 15.88 3.48
CA SER A 537 -15.81 16.86 3.09
C SER A 537 -16.02 17.36 1.67
N PHE A 538 -15.90 18.67 1.49
CA PHE A 538 -15.89 19.35 0.21
C PHE A 538 -14.59 20.13 0.09
N GLY A 539 -13.78 19.83 -0.93
CA GLY A 539 -12.47 20.40 -1.10
C GLY A 539 -12.23 21.01 -2.45
N LEU A 540 -11.36 22.03 -2.44
CA LEU A 540 -10.76 22.65 -3.62
C LEU A 540 -9.29 22.20 -3.69
N GLN A 541 -8.90 21.65 -4.83
CA GLN A 541 -7.54 21.22 -5.11
C GLN A 541 -6.92 22.10 -6.19
N THR A 542 -5.74 22.63 -5.94
CA THR A 542 -5.01 23.43 -6.91
C THR A 542 -3.58 22.94 -7.03
N ARG A 543 -3.01 23.05 -8.23
CA ARG A 543 -1.62 22.80 -8.52
C ARG A 543 -1.15 23.83 -9.53
N TYR A 544 -0.05 24.47 -9.23
CA TYR A 544 0.53 25.54 -10.04
C TYR A 544 2.06 25.43 -10.04
N HIS A 545 2.71 25.80 -11.13
CA HIS A 545 4.15 25.96 -11.16
C HIS A 545 4.52 27.42 -11.50
N TYR A 546 5.58 27.86 -10.91
CA TYR A 546 6.21 29.13 -11.24
C TYR A 546 7.73 28.95 -11.24
N LYS A 547 8.33 28.98 -12.42
CA LYS A 547 9.76 28.67 -12.59
C LYS A 547 10.09 27.33 -11.91
N LYS A 548 11.02 27.30 -10.97
CA LYS A 548 11.48 26.13 -10.24
C LYS A 548 10.62 25.78 -9.00
N ILE A 549 9.50 26.45 -8.80
CA ILE A 549 8.61 26.21 -7.65
C ILE A 549 7.35 25.50 -8.13
N LEU A 550 7.09 24.33 -7.57
CA LEU A 550 5.83 23.63 -7.70
C LEU A 550 5.02 23.87 -6.42
N LEU A 551 3.82 24.39 -6.59
CA LEU A 551 2.90 24.66 -5.49
C LEU A 551 1.66 23.78 -5.67
N SER A 552 1.26 23.07 -4.62
CA SER A 552 -0.03 22.40 -4.55
C SER A 552 -0.74 22.75 -3.25
N ALA A 553 -2.05 22.93 -3.34
CA ALA A 553 -2.89 23.23 -2.19
C ALA A 553 -4.18 22.43 -2.25
N ASN A 554 -4.59 21.95 -1.08
CA ASN A 554 -5.90 21.33 -0.84
C ASN A 554 -6.56 22.05 0.34
N MET A 555 -7.78 22.53 0.12
CA MET A 555 -8.58 23.25 1.12
C MET A 555 -9.90 22.54 1.22
N GLU A 556 -10.27 22.05 2.42
CA GLU A 556 -11.50 21.30 2.63
C GLU A 556 -12.34 21.89 3.77
N VAL A 557 -13.63 21.87 3.57
CA VAL A 557 -14.64 22.10 4.62
C VAL A 557 -15.25 20.76 4.96
N ILE A 558 -15.07 20.34 6.20
CA ILE A 558 -15.57 19.07 6.70
C ILE A 558 -16.74 19.32 7.65
N LYS A 559 -17.89 18.74 7.33
CA LYS A 559 -19.07 18.74 8.21
C LYS A 559 -19.18 17.36 8.85
N ALA A 560 -18.84 17.28 10.12
CA ALA A 560 -19.04 16.07 10.90
C ALA A 560 -20.52 15.97 11.33
N LYS A 561 -21.06 14.76 11.29
CA LYS A 561 -22.34 14.40 11.89
C LYS A 561 -22.10 13.43 13.01
N ASN A 562 -22.58 13.76 14.22
CA ASN A 562 -22.39 12.97 15.44
C ASN A 562 -20.91 12.71 15.73
N TYR A 563 -20.08 13.74 15.69
CA TYR A 563 -18.65 13.68 15.95
C TYR A 563 -18.36 12.89 17.22
N ILE A 564 -17.39 11.98 17.18
CA ILE A 564 -17.02 11.05 18.25
C ILE A 564 -18.22 10.24 18.79
N TRP A 565 -19.18 9.90 17.91
CA TRP A 565 -20.42 9.16 18.20
C TRP A 565 -21.32 9.80 19.25
N LYS A 566 -21.21 11.12 19.46
CA LYS A 566 -22.13 11.88 20.28
C LYS A 566 -23.28 12.42 19.45
N LYS A 567 -24.51 12.05 19.81
CA LYS A 567 -25.71 12.52 19.15
C LYS A 567 -25.75 14.05 19.07
N ASP A 568 -26.09 14.58 17.92
CA ASP A 568 -26.24 16.01 17.63
C ASP A 568 -24.96 16.86 17.79
N ASN A 569 -23.80 16.24 18.01
CA ASN A 569 -22.51 16.91 17.96
C ASN A 569 -22.02 17.01 16.51
N ASN A 570 -22.31 18.14 15.85
CA ASN A 570 -22.11 18.33 14.41
C ASN A 570 -21.15 19.49 14.08
N PRO A 571 -19.89 19.45 14.48
CA PRO A 571 -18.95 20.53 14.24
C PRO A 571 -18.60 20.67 12.77
N THR A 572 -18.10 21.85 12.42
CA THR A 572 -17.43 22.12 11.15
C THR A 572 -15.92 22.21 11.40
N ASN A 573 -15.14 21.52 10.57
CA ASN A 573 -13.69 21.56 10.60
C ASN A 573 -13.17 22.10 9.26
N LEU A 574 -12.17 22.95 9.30
CA LEU A 574 -11.46 23.42 8.11
C LEU A 574 -10.11 22.73 8.06
N PHE A 575 -9.76 22.24 6.89
CA PHE A 575 -8.49 21.60 6.61
C PHE A 575 -7.78 22.31 5.47
N PHE A 576 -6.51 22.63 5.70
CA PHE A 576 -5.63 23.24 4.71
C PHE A 576 -4.34 22.42 4.63
N TYR A 577 -3.96 22.08 3.43
CA TYR A 577 -2.72 21.40 3.13
C TYR A 577 -2.04 22.10 1.95
N ILE A 578 -0.83 22.57 2.15
CA ILE A 578 -0.05 23.27 1.13
C ILE A 578 1.32 22.59 1.05
N ASN A 579 1.70 22.20 -0.15
CA ASN A 579 3.01 21.63 -0.42
C ASN A 579 3.72 22.50 -1.46
N THR A 580 4.89 22.97 -1.11
CA THR A 580 5.78 23.75 -1.98
C THR A 580 7.03 22.93 -2.24
N ILE A 581 7.33 22.65 -3.50
CA ILE A 581 8.53 21.90 -3.90
C ILE A 581 9.41 22.84 -4.72
N TYR A 582 10.66 23.01 -4.29
CA TYR A 582 11.68 23.72 -5.04
C TYR A 582 12.51 22.69 -5.83
N LEU A 583 12.62 22.93 -7.15
CA LEU A 583 13.45 22.18 -8.09
C LEU A 583 14.76 22.92 -8.29
N TRP A 584 15.86 22.18 -8.40
CA TRP A 584 17.19 22.80 -8.54
C TRP A 584 17.50 23.26 -9.97
#